data_1454ea7d7c64a82ff0c8acf4433294bf
#
_entry.id   1454ea7d7c64a82ff0c8acf4433294bf
#
_cell.length_a   1.000
_cell.length_b   1.000
_cell.length_c   1.000
_cell.angle_alpha   90.00
_cell.angle_beta   90.00
_cell.angle_gamma   90.00
#
_symmetry.space_group_name_H-M   'P 1'
#
loop_
_entity.id
_entity.type
_entity.pdbx_description
1 polymer ?
#
loop_
_entity_poly.entity_id
_entity_poly.type
_entity_poly.pdbx_seq_one_letter_code
_entity_poly.pdbx_strand_id
1 'polypeptide(L)'
;SGGGKVLGTHGGWSFAALSARGSLQGSNDRAHYTVARVRRDVATRSNIGFTLANRSQDGRQQGSIEMDTNLFFTDTFGFTGQFVKSYGKHETGTVAFFARPSYDSATAHAHVRFTYLGDRVADNINAIGFIRDDDRREIDSAASKTFWIRSGPLERLRYNSNYNIYWGQTGTLRSWKVDESLEFDWRNRWSTAVSHTEEFKQYEKDFRNRQTEMEIGYNTRSYQSVRGGYSFGQNF
;
A
#
# COMPACT_ATOMS: atom_id res chain seq x y z
N SER A 1 -0.78 -16.30 -30.09
CA SER A 1 -0.94 -15.05 -29.35
C SER A 1 -0.35 -13.91 -30.13
N GLY A 2 -0.89 -12.71 -30.03
CA GLY A 2 -0.41 -11.51 -30.66
C GLY A 2 -0.97 -10.28 -29.95
N GLY A 3 -0.31 -9.12 -30.15
CA GLY A 3 -0.79 -7.88 -29.56
C GLY A 3 0.03 -6.70 -30.00
N GLY A 4 -0.45 -5.52 -29.64
CA GLY A 4 0.21 -4.23 -29.91
C GLY A 4 0.01 -3.27 -28.75
N LYS A 5 0.92 -2.30 -28.65
CA LYS A 5 0.82 -1.21 -27.68
C LYS A 5 1.20 0.11 -28.29
N VAL A 6 0.60 1.17 -27.80
CA VAL A 6 0.95 2.55 -28.12
C VAL A 6 1.11 3.34 -26.83
N LEU A 7 2.10 4.20 -26.77
CA LEU A 7 2.39 5.09 -25.65
C LEU A 7 2.71 6.48 -26.20
N GLY A 8 2.31 7.52 -25.48
CA GLY A 8 2.62 8.87 -25.86
C GLY A 8 2.45 9.87 -24.73
N THR A 9 3.13 11.01 -24.89
CA THR A 9 2.98 12.17 -23.99
C THR A 9 2.92 13.45 -24.82
N HIS A 10 2.03 14.35 -24.48
CA HIS A 10 1.92 15.66 -25.12
C HIS A 10 1.23 16.67 -24.19
N GLY A 11 1.84 17.84 -23.99
CA GLY A 11 1.22 18.98 -23.29
C GLY A 11 0.70 18.67 -21.89
N GLY A 12 1.42 17.84 -21.11
CA GLY A 12 1.00 17.40 -19.76
C GLY A 12 -0.04 16.27 -19.77
N TRP A 13 -0.35 15.69 -20.93
CA TRP A 13 -1.11 14.45 -21.08
C TRP A 13 -0.17 13.28 -21.32
N SER A 14 -0.49 12.14 -20.69
CA SER A 14 0.13 10.85 -20.99
C SER A 14 -0.96 9.85 -21.32
N PHE A 15 -0.75 9.05 -22.35
CA PHE A 15 -1.69 8.03 -22.77
C PHE A 15 -0.97 6.72 -23.08
N ALA A 16 -1.66 5.64 -22.81
CA ALA A 16 -1.22 4.28 -23.12
C ALA A 16 -2.41 3.47 -23.58
N ALA A 17 -2.23 2.64 -24.59
CA ALA A 17 -3.19 1.63 -24.98
C ALA A 17 -2.46 0.32 -25.30
N LEU A 18 -3.05 -0.79 -24.91
CA LEU A 18 -2.57 -2.14 -25.17
C LEU A 18 -3.75 -2.99 -25.62
N SER A 19 -3.54 -3.77 -26.67
CA SER A 19 -4.47 -4.80 -27.12
C SER A 19 -3.68 -6.08 -27.33
N ALA A 20 -4.16 -7.18 -26.74
CA ALA A 20 -3.53 -8.49 -26.86
C ALA A 20 -4.58 -9.59 -27.00
N ARG A 21 -4.23 -10.62 -27.77
CA ARG A 21 -5.03 -11.84 -27.91
C ARG A 21 -4.19 -13.04 -27.55
N GLY A 22 -4.67 -13.90 -26.67
CA GLY A 22 -3.96 -15.09 -26.23
C GLY A 22 -4.92 -16.16 -25.68
N SER A 23 -4.41 -17.37 -25.57
CA SER A 23 -5.06 -18.46 -24.85
C SER A 23 -4.51 -18.55 -23.43
N LEU A 24 -5.35 -18.90 -22.47
CA LEU A 24 -4.90 -19.32 -21.15
C LEU A 24 -4.09 -20.61 -21.27
N GLN A 25 -3.07 -20.75 -20.41
CA GLN A 25 -2.26 -21.97 -20.39
C GLN A 25 -3.17 -23.20 -20.11
N GLY A 26 -3.11 -24.19 -20.97
CA GLY A 26 -3.94 -25.41 -20.87
C GLY A 26 -5.37 -25.29 -21.43
N SER A 27 -5.75 -24.16 -22.06
CA SER A 27 -7.04 -23.97 -22.72
C SER A 27 -6.85 -23.60 -24.21
N ASN A 28 -7.71 -24.07 -25.06
CA ASN A 28 -7.82 -23.63 -26.46
C ASN A 28 -8.65 -22.33 -26.60
N ASP A 29 -9.28 -21.87 -25.52
CA ASP A 29 -10.13 -20.70 -25.54
C ASP A 29 -9.27 -19.44 -25.62
N ARG A 30 -9.60 -18.58 -26.56
CA ARG A 30 -8.89 -17.33 -26.81
C ARG A 30 -9.63 -16.18 -26.15
N ALA A 31 -8.90 -15.40 -25.35
CA ALA A 31 -9.39 -14.15 -24.80
C ALA A 31 -8.71 -12.96 -25.48
N HIS A 32 -9.43 -11.86 -25.58
CA HIS A 32 -8.94 -10.56 -26.01
C HIS A 32 -8.84 -9.64 -24.81
N TYR A 33 -7.66 -9.05 -24.61
CA TYR A 33 -7.35 -8.14 -23.53
C TYR A 33 -7.15 -6.74 -24.09
N THR A 34 -7.74 -5.74 -23.45
CA THR A 34 -7.58 -4.33 -23.78
C THR A 34 -7.30 -3.56 -22.50
N VAL A 35 -6.26 -2.74 -22.51
CA VAL A 35 -5.99 -1.77 -21.45
C VAL A 35 -5.79 -0.41 -22.10
N ALA A 36 -6.49 0.59 -21.60
CA ALA A 36 -6.31 1.98 -22.00
C ALA A 36 -6.14 2.85 -20.77
N ARG A 37 -5.17 3.76 -20.79
CA ARG A 37 -4.93 4.71 -19.72
C ARG A 37 -4.69 6.10 -20.27
N VAL A 38 -5.29 7.08 -19.63
CA VAL A 38 -5.00 8.49 -19.84
C VAL A 38 -4.69 9.14 -18.50
N ARG A 39 -3.68 9.99 -18.45
CA ARG A 39 -3.30 10.76 -17.27
C ARG A 39 -3.08 12.22 -17.66
N ARG A 40 -3.52 13.13 -16.80
CA ARG A 40 -3.29 14.57 -16.92
C ARG A 40 -2.50 15.07 -15.73
N ASP A 41 -1.42 15.79 -15.99
CA ASP A 41 -0.74 16.60 -14.99
C ASP A 41 -1.55 17.88 -14.76
N VAL A 42 -2.08 18.07 -13.54
CA VAL A 42 -3.00 19.17 -13.19
C VAL A 42 -2.29 20.31 -12.47
N ALA A 43 -1.14 20.02 -11.86
CA ALA A 43 -0.23 20.98 -11.23
C ALA A 43 1.17 20.37 -11.13
N THR A 44 2.13 21.14 -10.63
CA THR A 44 3.46 20.63 -10.32
C THR A 44 3.37 19.44 -9.38
N ARG A 45 3.88 18.26 -9.79
CA ARG A 45 3.84 16.99 -9.06
C ARG A 45 2.45 16.38 -8.83
N SER A 46 1.39 16.98 -9.41
CA SER A 46 0.00 16.52 -9.22
C SER A 46 -0.60 16.00 -10.52
N ASN A 47 -1.32 14.89 -10.44
CA ASN A 47 -1.95 14.29 -11.61
C ASN A 47 -3.26 13.58 -11.27
N ILE A 48 -4.08 13.38 -12.31
CA ILE A 48 -5.30 12.58 -12.30
C ILE A 48 -5.23 11.61 -13.47
N GLY A 49 -5.55 10.36 -13.24
CA GLY A 49 -5.54 9.28 -14.23
C GLY A 49 -6.87 8.55 -14.33
N PHE A 50 -7.11 8.01 -15.52
CA PHE A 50 -8.22 7.09 -15.79
C PHE A 50 -7.69 5.87 -16.51
N THR A 51 -8.11 4.70 -16.08
CA THR A 51 -7.73 3.42 -16.67
C THR A 51 -8.99 2.60 -16.97
N LEU A 52 -9.01 2.00 -18.13
CA LEU A 52 -9.95 0.94 -18.51
C LEU A 52 -9.14 -0.33 -18.74
N ALA A 53 -9.53 -1.42 -18.09
CA ALA A 53 -8.98 -2.73 -18.36
C ALA A 53 -10.12 -3.71 -18.63
N ASN A 54 -10.06 -4.44 -19.75
CA ASN A 54 -11.12 -5.33 -20.20
C ASN A 54 -10.55 -6.64 -20.73
N ARG A 55 -11.25 -7.72 -20.43
CA ARG A 55 -11.08 -9.04 -21.04
C ARG A 55 -12.40 -9.45 -21.68
N SER A 56 -12.35 -9.80 -22.94
CA SER A 56 -13.49 -10.35 -23.69
C SER A 56 -13.20 -11.80 -24.10
N GLN A 57 -14.10 -12.70 -23.76
CA GLN A 57 -14.03 -14.11 -24.12
C GLN A 57 -15.44 -14.65 -24.30
N ASP A 58 -15.73 -15.29 -25.44
CA ASP A 58 -17.02 -15.95 -25.76
C ASP A 58 -18.23 -15.03 -25.54
N GLY A 59 -18.11 -13.76 -25.96
CA GLY A 59 -19.13 -12.72 -25.80
C GLY A 59 -19.28 -12.16 -24.40
N ARG A 60 -18.55 -12.68 -23.39
CA ARG A 60 -18.54 -12.16 -22.02
C ARG A 60 -17.42 -11.15 -21.85
N GLN A 61 -17.70 -10.10 -21.09
CA GLN A 61 -16.74 -9.06 -20.76
C GLN A 61 -16.54 -9.00 -19.24
N GLN A 62 -15.29 -8.89 -18.83
CA GLN A 62 -14.90 -8.69 -17.44
C GLN A 62 -13.78 -7.63 -17.39
N GLY A 63 -13.83 -6.79 -16.38
CA GLY A 63 -12.83 -5.74 -16.30
C GLY A 63 -13.08 -4.73 -15.20
N SER A 64 -12.40 -3.60 -15.35
CA SER A 64 -12.52 -2.46 -14.43
C SER A 64 -12.41 -1.13 -15.15
N ILE A 65 -13.08 -0.14 -14.57
CA ILE A 65 -12.87 1.29 -14.82
C ILE A 65 -12.28 1.86 -13.54
N GLU A 66 -11.24 2.64 -13.67
CA GLU A 66 -10.46 3.14 -12.56
C GLU A 66 -10.20 4.64 -12.74
N MET A 67 -10.26 5.38 -11.65
CA MET A 67 -9.77 6.74 -11.53
C MET A 67 -8.74 6.78 -10.41
N ASP A 68 -7.59 7.38 -10.66
CA ASP A 68 -6.54 7.58 -9.66
C ASP A 68 -6.07 9.03 -9.62
N THR A 69 -5.54 9.43 -8.48
CA THR A 69 -4.99 10.77 -8.32
C THR A 69 -3.83 10.78 -7.34
N ASN A 70 -2.87 11.65 -7.62
CA ASN A 70 -1.83 12.06 -6.71
C ASN A 70 -1.77 13.59 -6.71
N LEU A 71 -2.16 14.20 -5.59
CA LEU A 71 -2.27 15.65 -5.43
C LEU A 71 -1.30 16.13 -4.35
N PHE A 72 -0.58 17.21 -4.65
CA PHE A 72 0.24 17.94 -3.69
C PHE A 72 -0.39 19.32 -3.48
N PHE A 73 -0.88 19.59 -2.28
CA PHE A 73 -1.46 20.86 -1.89
C PHE A 73 -0.39 21.84 -1.43
N THR A 74 0.68 21.30 -0.83
CA THR A 74 1.90 22.00 -0.44
C THR A 74 3.12 21.11 -0.75
N ASP A 75 4.33 21.59 -0.46
CA ASP A 75 5.55 20.76 -0.58
C ASP A 75 5.56 19.55 0.35
N THR A 76 4.81 19.62 1.44
CA THR A 76 4.79 18.60 2.49
C THR A 76 3.46 17.88 2.66
N PHE A 77 2.36 18.41 2.16
CA PHE A 77 1.03 17.82 2.31
C PHE A 77 0.46 17.38 0.96
N GLY A 78 0.12 16.11 0.87
CA GLY A 78 -0.42 15.48 -0.32
C GLY A 78 -1.61 14.57 -0.04
N PHE A 79 -2.22 14.13 -1.12
CA PHE A 79 -3.32 13.18 -1.13
C PHE A 79 -3.12 12.21 -2.29
N THR A 80 -3.21 10.92 -2.01
CA THR A 80 -3.26 9.87 -3.03
C THR A 80 -4.59 9.13 -2.89
N GLY A 81 -5.25 8.89 -4.00
CA GLY A 81 -6.53 8.19 -4.01
C GLY A 81 -6.73 7.37 -5.27
N GLN A 82 -7.56 6.35 -5.17
CA GLN A 82 -7.95 5.50 -6.28
C GLN A 82 -9.39 5.05 -6.06
N PHE A 83 -10.16 5.01 -7.14
CA PHE A 83 -11.49 4.47 -7.20
C PHE A 83 -11.57 3.47 -8.35
N VAL A 84 -12.14 2.30 -8.11
CA VAL A 84 -12.29 1.21 -9.09
C VAL A 84 -13.73 0.72 -9.06
N LYS A 85 -14.34 0.64 -10.22
CA LYS A 85 -15.57 -0.11 -10.45
C LYS A 85 -15.26 -1.30 -11.34
N SER A 86 -15.42 -2.49 -10.82
CA SER A 86 -15.28 -3.72 -11.60
C SER A 86 -16.62 -4.15 -12.21
N TYR A 87 -16.59 -4.88 -13.29
CA TYR A 87 -17.74 -5.41 -13.99
C TYR A 87 -17.45 -6.81 -14.55
N GLY A 88 -18.52 -7.57 -14.79
CA GLY A 88 -18.43 -8.90 -15.41
C GLY A 88 -19.34 -9.90 -14.73
N LYS A 89 -18.82 -10.75 -13.87
CA LYS A 89 -19.55 -11.84 -13.21
C LYS A 89 -20.60 -11.33 -12.23
N HIS A 90 -20.30 -10.20 -11.56
CA HIS A 90 -21.15 -9.59 -10.54
C HIS A 90 -21.40 -8.12 -10.83
N GLU A 91 -22.58 -7.61 -10.43
CA GLU A 91 -23.00 -6.21 -10.58
C GLU A 91 -22.92 -5.43 -9.26
N THR A 92 -23.10 -6.13 -8.12
CA THR A 92 -23.05 -5.57 -6.76
C THR A 92 -21.79 -6.02 -6.04
N GLY A 93 -21.34 -5.28 -5.01
CA GLY A 93 -20.12 -5.59 -4.26
C GLY A 93 -18.84 -5.40 -5.07
N THR A 94 -18.88 -4.60 -6.13
CA THR A 94 -17.86 -4.51 -7.20
C THR A 94 -17.08 -3.21 -7.18
N VAL A 95 -17.18 -2.44 -6.11
CA VAL A 95 -16.47 -1.17 -5.92
C VAL A 95 -15.29 -1.38 -5.01
N ALA A 96 -14.17 -0.76 -5.36
CA ALA A 96 -13.01 -0.63 -4.50
C ALA A 96 -12.53 0.83 -4.52
N PHE A 97 -12.02 1.31 -3.40
CA PHE A 97 -11.34 2.60 -3.36
C PHE A 97 -10.38 2.68 -2.17
N PHE A 98 -9.41 3.58 -2.29
CA PHE A 98 -8.67 4.06 -1.14
C PHE A 98 -8.49 5.58 -1.20
N ALA A 99 -8.32 6.17 -0.02
CA ALA A 99 -7.99 7.57 0.18
C ALA A 99 -6.85 7.67 1.21
N ARG A 100 -5.80 8.41 0.88
CA ARG A 100 -4.61 8.54 1.73
C ARG A 100 -4.10 9.97 1.74
N PRO A 101 -4.57 10.84 2.66
CA PRO A 101 -3.83 12.04 3.01
C PRO A 101 -2.48 11.70 3.64
N SER A 102 -1.46 12.46 3.31
CA SER A 102 -0.11 12.27 3.84
C SER A 102 0.59 13.61 4.08
N TYR A 103 1.42 13.63 5.10
CA TYR A 103 2.33 14.72 5.41
C TYR A 103 3.76 14.17 5.39
N ASP A 104 4.63 14.78 4.61
CA ASP A 104 6.03 14.40 4.43
C ASP A 104 6.94 15.62 4.55
N SER A 105 7.87 15.60 5.49
CA SER A 105 8.89 16.60 5.66
C SER A 105 10.26 15.97 5.91
N ALA A 106 11.31 16.74 5.96
CA ALA A 106 12.67 16.24 6.25
C ALA A 106 12.80 15.50 7.59
N THR A 107 11.90 15.75 8.54
CA THR A 107 11.98 15.20 9.91
C THR A 107 10.71 14.51 10.38
N ALA A 108 9.65 14.52 9.60
CA ALA A 108 8.39 13.91 10.00
C ALA A 108 7.65 13.34 8.79
N HIS A 109 7.04 12.19 9.00
CA HIS A 109 6.10 11.56 8.09
C HIS A 109 4.82 11.22 8.87
N ALA A 110 3.66 11.40 8.24
CA ALA A 110 2.40 10.91 8.75
C ALA A 110 1.44 10.61 7.60
N HIS A 111 0.72 9.53 7.69
CA HIS A 111 -0.40 9.27 6.79
C HIS A 111 -1.50 8.48 7.48
N VAL A 112 -2.70 8.61 6.94
CA VAL A 112 -3.83 7.73 7.21
C VAL A 112 -4.37 7.27 5.88
N ARG A 113 -4.51 5.97 5.68
CA ARG A 113 -5.10 5.39 4.48
C ARG A 113 -6.35 4.61 4.87
N PHE A 114 -7.46 4.98 4.28
CA PHE A 114 -8.67 4.19 4.32
C PHE A 114 -8.80 3.41 3.02
N THR A 115 -9.03 2.10 3.11
CA THR A 115 -9.25 1.21 1.97
C THR A 115 -10.60 0.50 2.11
N TYR A 116 -11.34 0.47 1.03
CA TYR A 116 -12.58 -0.28 0.89
C TYR A 116 -12.47 -1.21 -0.31
N LEU A 117 -12.71 -2.50 -0.12
CA LEU A 117 -12.84 -3.50 -1.17
C LEU A 117 -14.17 -4.21 -1.00
N GLY A 118 -15.05 -4.08 -1.97
CA GLY A 118 -16.31 -4.82 -2.00
C GLY A 118 -16.06 -6.33 -2.11
N ASP A 119 -17.02 -7.11 -1.70
CA ASP A 119 -16.94 -8.58 -1.57
C ASP A 119 -16.98 -9.36 -2.91
N ARG A 120 -17.05 -8.66 -4.04
CA ARG A 120 -17.11 -9.24 -5.40
C ARG A 120 -16.12 -8.59 -6.37
N VAL A 121 -15.24 -7.76 -5.88
CA VAL A 121 -14.25 -7.06 -6.73
C VAL A 121 -13.27 -8.06 -7.33
N ALA A 122 -12.76 -8.98 -6.52
CA ALA A 122 -11.82 -10.01 -6.95
C ALA A 122 -12.41 -10.92 -8.04
N ASP A 123 -13.66 -11.32 -7.91
CA ASP A 123 -14.35 -12.19 -8.88
C ASP A 123 -14.41 -11.59 -10.30
N ASN A 124 -14.51 -10.28 -10.41
CA ASN A 124 -14.51 -9.56 -11.69
C ASN A 124 -13.10 -9.25 -12.18
N ILE A 125 -12.21 -8.76 -11.30
CA ILE A 125 -10.88 -8.27 -11.67
C ILE A 125 -9.87 -9.39 -11.91
N ASN A 126 -9.97 -10.52 -11.21
CA ASN A 126 -8.98 -11.61 -11.34
C ASN A 126 -8.96 -12.27 -12.73
N ALA A 127 -9.89 -11.89 -13.61
CA ALA A 127 -9.81 -12.22 -15.04
C ALA A 127 -8.74 -11.45 -15.81
N ILE A 128 -8.30 -10.29 -15.28
CA ILE A 128 -7.35 -9.36 -15.92
C ILE A 128 -6.22 -8.90 -15.00
N GLY A 129 -6.34 -9.14 -13.70
CA GLY A 129 -5.41 -8.74 -12.65
C GLY A 129 -5.33 -9.77 -11.56
N PHE A 130 -4.90 -9.36 -10.38
CA PHE A 130 -4.84 -10.23 -9.21
C PHE A 130 -5.19 -9.46 -7.93
N ILE A 131 -6.28 -9.85 -7.29
CA ILE A 131 -6.66 -9.44 -5.93
C ILE A 131 -6.72 -10.73 -5.10
N ARG A 132 -5.90 -10.82 -4.09
CA ARG A 132 -5.81 -12.00 -3.23
C ARG A 132 -7.04 -12.16 -2.33
N ASP A 133 -7.51 -11.04 -1.77
CA ASP A 133 -8.59 -11.00 -0.80
C ASP A 133 -9.38 -9.69 -0.96
N ASP A 134 -10.67 -9.79 -1.08
CA ASP A 134 -11.62 -8.68 -1.09
C ASP A 134 -12.51 -8.74 0.17
N ASP A 135 -13.72 -8.16 0.17
CA ASP A 135 -14.57 -8.05 1.36
C ASP A 135 -13.84 -7.37 2.53
N ARG A 136 -13.24 -6.19 2.26
CA ARG A 136 -12.29 -5.56 3.18
C ARG A 136 -12.59 -4.08 3.41
N ARG A 137 -12.57 -3.68 4.66
CA ARG A 137 -12.42 -2.29 5.11
C ARG A 137 -11.16 -2.22 5.95
N GLU A 138 -10.31 -1.25 5.68
CA GLU A 138 -9.02 -1.15 6.35
C GLU A 138 -8.69 0.30 6.65
N ILE A 139 -8.13 0.52 7.83
CA ILE A 139 -7.40 1.75 8.18
C ILE A 139 -5.95 1.35 8.38
N ASP A 140 -5.07 1.93 7.60
CA ASP A 140 -3.62 1.81 7.69
C ASP A 140 -3.06 3.21 7.94
N SER A 141 -2.27 3.38 8.99
CA SER A 141 -1.70 4.67 9.36
C SER A 141 -0.28 4.52 9.88
N ALA A 142 0.55 5.49 9.56
CA ALA A 142 1.88 5.57 10.11
C ALA A 142 2.22 7.00 10.47
N ALA A 143 3.04 7.15 11.51
CA ALA A 143 3.64 8.41 11.90
C ALA A 143 5.10 8.19 12.28
N SER A 144 5.97 9.09 11.87
CA SER A 144 7.35 9.10 12.34
C SER A 144 7.84 10.53 12.57
N LYS A 145 8.73 10.68 13.56
CA LYS A 145 9.36 11.96 13.87
C LYS A 145 10.80 11.76 14.26
N THR A 146 11.69 12.53 13.63
CA THR A 146 13.11 12.60 13.94
C THR A 146 13.40 13.91 14.64
N PHE A 147 14.01 13.84 15.81
CA PHE A 147 14.50 14.96 16.60
C PHE A 147 16.01 14.98 16.55
N TRP A 148 16.60 16.06 16.01
CA TRP A 148 18.02 16.30 16.01
C TRP A 148 18.40 17.11 17.26
N ILE A 149 19.28 16.57 18.08
CA ILE A 149 19.66 17.15 19.36
C ILE A 149 21.04 17.80 19.21
N ARG A 150 21.11 19.11 19.40
CA ARG A 150 22.30 19.90 19.11
C ARG A 150 23.42 19.73 20.13
N SER A 151 23.09 19.44 21.39
CA SER A 151 24.04 19.33 22.49
C SER A 151 23.80 18.13 23.37
N GLY A 152 24.80 17.72 24.18
CA GLY A 152 24.71 16.53 25.02
C GLY A 152 25.11 15.23 24.30
N PRO A 153 25.00 14.08 24.97
CA PRO A 153 25.46 12.79 24.46
C PRO A 153 24.58 12.20 23.35
N LEU A 154 23.29 12.54 23.32
CA LEU A 154 22.35 12.08 22.31
C LEU A 154 22.47 12.97 21.06
N GLU A 155 22.54 12.35 19.89
CA GLU A 155 22.59 13.04 18.58
C GLU A 155 21.20 13.10 17.93
N ARG A 156 20.46 11.99 17.99
CA ARG A 156 19.17 11.84 17.32
C ARG A 156 18.25 10.94 18.13
N LEU A 157 16.98 11.31 18.18
CA LEU A 157 15.87 10.48 18.62
C LEU A 157 14.90 10.32 17.45
N ARG A 158 14.52 9.11 17.14
CA ARG A 158 13.46 8.81 16.18
C ARG A 158 12.34 8.02 16.86
N TYR A 159 11.12 8.47 16.66
CA TYR A 159 9.90 7.75 16.97
C TYR A 159 9.24 7.28 15.69
N ASN A 160 8.80 6.03 15.65
CA ASN A 160 7.99 5.48 14.57
C ASN A 160 6.80 4.76 15.18
N SER A 161 5.66 4.90 14.51
CA SER A 161 4.40 4.26 14.86
C SER A 161 3.71 3.81 13.59
N ASN A 162 3.18 2.60 13.59
CA ASN A 162 2.37 2.06 12.49
C ASN A 162 1.17 1.33 13.07
N TYR A 163 -0.02 1.65 12.55
CA TYR A 163 -1.28 1.04 12.93
C TYR A 163 -1.98 0.51 11.70
N ASN A 164 -2.39 -0.73 11.75
CA ASN A 164 -3.23 -1.35 10.75
C ASN A 164 -4.39 -2.05 11.42
N ILE A 165 -5.60 -1.82 10.95
CA ILE A 165 -6.80 -2.54 11.37
C ILE A 165 -7.67 -2.82 10.16
N TYR A 166 -8.16 -4.05 10.02
CA TYR A 166 -9.11 -4.36 8.98
C TYR A 166 -10.22 -5.32 9.42
N TRP A 167 -11.36 -5.16 8.80
CA TRP A 167 -12.57 -5.93 9.02
C TRP A 167 -13.33 -6.17 7.72
N GLY A 168 -14.19 -7.20 7.70
CA GLY A 168 -15.06 -7.50 6.57
C GLY A 168 -16.21 -6.48 6.43
N GLN A 169 -16.95 -6.55 5.33
CA GLN A 169 -18.10 -5.68 5.06
C GLN A 169 -19.22 -5.83 6.09
N THR A 170 -19.34 -7.01 6.69
CA THR A 170 -20.30 -7.30 7.80
C THR A 170 -19.90 -6.73 9.14
N GLY A 171 -18.71 -6.09 9.24
CA GLY A 171 -18.18 -5.52 10.48
C GLY A 171 -17.36 -6.49 11.33
N THR A 172 -17.16 -7.74 10.90
CA THR A 172 -16.32 -8.71 11.60
C THR A 172 -14.87 -8.27 11.59
N LEU A 173 -14.28 -8.01 12.74
CA LEU A 173 -12.87 -7.68 12.90
C LEU A 173 -12.01 -8.89 12.49
N ARG A 174 -11.12 -8.72 11.52
CA ARG A 174 -10.26 -9.80 11.01
C ARG A 174 -8.82 -9.69 11.51
N SER A 175 -8.30 -8.49 11.59
CA SER A 175 -6.99 -8.28 12.22
C SER A 175 -6.75 -6.83 12.62
N TRP A 176 -5.84 -6.65 13.56
CA TRP A 176 -5.18 -5.37 13.80
C TRP A 176 -3.72 -5.61 14.16
N LYS A 177 -2.90 -4.61 13.92
CA LYS A 177 -1.49 -4.59 14.26
C LYS A 177 -1.06 -3.18 14.67
N VAL A 178 -0.27 -3.12 15.73
CA VAL A 178 0.39 -1.90 16.21
C VAL A 178 1.88 -2.18 16.28
N ASP A 179 2.68 -1.34 15.66
CA ASP A 179 4.13 -1.35 15.76
C ASP A 179 4.60 0.01 16.26
N GLU A 180 5.31 0.05 17.36
CA GLU A 180 5.86 1.26 17.97
C GLU A 180 7.37 1.10 18.12
N SER A 181 8.16 2.13 17.81
CA SER A 181 9.59 2.11 18.06
C SER A 181 10.16 3.45 18.47
N LEU A 182 11.17 3.40 19.32
CA LEU A 182 12.03 4.49 19.70
C LEU A 182 13.48 4.12 19.41
N GLU A 183 14.16 4.94 18.64
CA GLU A 183 15.55 4.76 18.26
C GLU A 183 16.37 5.95 18.77
N PHE A 184 17.49 5.67 19.41
CA PHE A 184 18.40 6.66 19.97
C PHE A 184 19.78 6.48 19.33
N ASP A 185 20.31 7.52 18.69
CA ASP A 185 21.69 7.56 18.21
C ASP A 185 22.52 8.47 19.11
N TRP A 186 23.61 7.90 19.61
CA TRP A 186 24.51 8.56 20.52
C TRP A 186 25.75 9.08 19.78
N ARG A 187 26.29 10.23 20.18
CA ARG A 187 27.47 10.82 19.53
C ARG A 187 28.72 9.96 19.61
N ASN A 188 28.80 9.07 20.60
CA ASN A 188 29.88 8.10 20.77
C ASN A 188 29.75 6.84 19.89
N ARG A 189 28.92 6.91 18.82
CA ARG A 189 28.70 5.82 17.83
C ARG A 189 27.87 4.64 18.32
N TRP A 190 27.31 4.71 19.51
CA TRP A 190 26.31 3.75 19.97
C TRP A 190 24.94 4.09 19.41
N SER A 191 24.14 3.08 19.27
CA SER A 191 22.70 3.19 19.01
C SER A 191 21.95 2.27 19.96
N THR A 192 20.77 2.69 20.39
CA THR A 192 19.83 1.85 21.13
C THR A 192 18.44 1.97 20.51
N ALA A 193 17.71 0.88 20.49
CA ALA A 193 16.34 0.88 20.01
C ALA A 193 15.45 0.03 20.91
N VAL A 194 14.20 0.43 21.05
CA VAL A 194 13.12 -0.37 21.64
C VAL A 194 11.99 -0.37 20.67
N SER A 195 11.49 -1.55 20.35
CA SER A 195 10.29 -1.72 19.55
C SER A 195 9.27 -2.60 20.27
N HIS A 196 8.00 -2.31 20.04
CA HIS A 196 6.89 -3.06 20.55
C HIS A 196 5.90 -3.33 19.43
N THR A 197 5.56 -4.60 19.25
CA THR A 197 4.54 -5.05 18.29
C THR A 197 3.44 -5.75 19.06
N GLU A 198 2.21 -5.39 18.76
CA GLU A 198 1.03 -6.11 19.22
C GLU A 198 0.11 -6.36 18.02
N GLU A 199 -0.35 -7.60 17.86
CA GLU A 199 -1.23 -7.96 16.77
C GLU A 199 -2.34 -8.92 17.18
N PHE A 200 -3.45 -8.82 16.49
CA PHE A 200 -4.56 -9.73 16.53
C PHE A 200 -4.86 -10.22 15.11
N LYS A 201 -5.11 -11.51 14.97
CA LYS A 201 -5.57 -12.13 13.72
C LYS A 201 -6.66 -13.13 14.02
N GLN A 202 -7.77 -13.00 13.31
CA GLN A 202 -8.83 -13.99 13.32
C GLN A 202 -8.64 -14.96 12.13
N TYR A 203 -8.50 -16.23 12.47
CA TYR A 203 -8.57 -17.36 11.54
C TYR A 203 -9.67 -18.31 12.03
N GLU A 204 -9.41 -19.62 12.09
CA GLU A 204 -10.27 -20.60 12.76
C GLU A 204 -10.34 -20.34 14.29
N LYS A 205 -9.28 -19.75 14.82
CA LYS A 205 -9.16 -19.26 16.20
C LYS A 205 -8.58 -17.86 16.21
N ASP A 206 -8.81 -17.14 17.30
CA ASP A 206 -8.20 -15.84 17.55
C ASP A 206 -6.74 -16.00 17.98
N PHE A 207 -5.84 -15.31 17.31
CA PHE A 207 -4.43 -15.25 17.66
C PHE A 207 -4.10 -13.84 18.13
N ARG A 208 -3.42 -13.75 19.27
CA ARG A 208 -2.87 -12.50 19.81
C ARG A 208 -1.39 -12.67 20.05
N ASN A 209 -0.59 -11.86 19.40
CA ASN A 209 0.84 -11.85 19.57
C ASN A 209 1.27 -10.52 20.15
N ARG A 210 2.23 -10.57 21.07
CA ARG A 210 2.88 -9.40 21.64
C ARG A 210 4.36 -9.65 21.70
N GLN A 211 5.15 -8.72 21.18
CA GLN A 211 6.61 -8.81 21.19
C GLN A 211 7.21 -7.45 21.53
N THR A 212 8.19 -7.46 22.41
CA THR A 212 9.05 -6.30 22.66
C THR A 212 10.48 -6.71 22.36
N GLU A 213 11.16 -5.85 21.62
CA GLU A 213 12.56 -6.04 21.24
C GLU A 213 13.38 -4.85 21.69
N MET A 214 14.55 -5.13 22.26
CA MET A 214 15.54 -4.15 22.65
C MET A 214 16.82 -4.43 21.89
N GLU A 215 17.40 -3.41 21.31
CA GLU A 215 18.62 -3.52 20.51
C GLU A 215 19.66 -2.50 20.98
N ILE A 216 20.91 -2.93 20.97
CA ILE A 216 22.07 -2.07 21.16
C ILE A 216 23.06 -2.32 20.03
N GLY A 217 23.59 -1.27 19.47
CA GLY A 217 24.56 -1.32 18.39
C GLY A 217 25.73 -0.36 18.59
N TYR A 218 26.88 -0.74 18.04
CA TYR A 218 28.04 0.13 17.90
C TYR A 218 28.52 0.10 16.45
N ASN A 219 28.76 1.27 15.88
CA ASN A 219 29.17 1.40 14.48
C ASN A 219 30.34 2.36 14.34
N THR A 220 31.46 1.88 13.84
CA THR A 220 32.67 2.69 13.61
C THR A 220 32.50 3.72 12.50
N ARG A 221 31.39 3.67 11.72
CA ARG A 221 31.13 4.47 10.50
C ARG A 221 32.16 4.21 9.37
N SER A 222 32.99 3.15 9.51
CA SER A 222 33.97 2.75 8.49
C SER A 222 33.58 1.39 7.89
N TYR A 223 33.96 0.30 8.53
CA TYR A 223 33.72 -1.05 8.02
C TYR A 223 33.27 -2.05 9.10
N GLN A 224 33.21 -1.62 10.34
CA GLN A 224 32.89 -2.50 11.47
C GLN A 224 31.65 -2.03 12.19
N SER A 225 30.72 -2.95 12.41
CA SER A 225 29.56 -2.76 13.28
C SER A 225 29.33 -4.03 14.10
N VAL A 226 28.87 -3.85 15.31
CA VAL A 226 28.41 -4.92 16.19
C VAL A 226 27.03 -4.55 16.67
N ARG A 227 26.13 -5.53 16.67
CA ARG A 227 24.74 -5.35 17.12
C ARG A 227 24.34 -6.54 17.97
N GLY A 228 23.65 -6.28 19.06
CA GLY A 228 23.06 -7.29 19.92
C GLY A 228 21.63 -6.90 20.25
N GLY A 229 20.74 -7.86 20.41
CA GLY A 229 19.36 -7.62 20.75
C GLY A 229 18.78 -8.71 21.62
N TYR A 230 17.72 -8.39 22.31
CA TYR A 230 16.91 -9.28 23.11
C TYR A 230 15.43 -9.06 22.78
N SER A 231 14.76 -10.16 22.47
CA SER A 231 13.34 -10.16 22.16
C SER A 231 12.58 -11.02 23.15
N PHE A 232 11.46 -10.52 23.66
CA PHE A 232 10.56 -11.26 24.52
C PHE A 232 9.10 -10.96 24.13
N GLY A 233 8.25 -11.95 24.30
CA GLY A 233 6.85 -11.80 23.91
C GLY A 233 6.03 -13.06 24.17
N GLN A 234 4.78 -12.98 23.72
CA GLN A 234 3.81 -14.08 23.80
C GLN A 234 3.25 -14.31 22.40
N ASN A 235 3.21 -15.58 22.01
CA ASN A 235 2.51 -16.08 20.82
C ASN A 235 1.40 -17.03 21.31
N PHE A 236 0.15 -16.75 20.94
CA PHE A 236 -1.00 -17.58 21.25
C PHE A 236 -1.72 -18.00 19.97
#